data_49b04e9342f61fa89937c187ef3148bd
#
_entry.id   49b04e9342f61fa89937c187ef3148bd
#
_cell.length_a   1.000
_cell.length_b   1.000
_cell.length_c   1.000
_cell.angle_alpha   90.00
_cell.angle_beta   90.00
_cell.angle_gamma   90.00
#
_symmetry.space_group_name_H-M   'P 1'
#
loop_
_entity.id
_entity.type
_entity.pdbx_description
1 polymer ?
#
loop_
_entity_poly.entity_id
_entity_poly.type
_entity_poly.pdbx_seq_one_letter_code
_entity_poly.pdbx_strand_id
1 'polypeptide(L)'
;IGSMQPGVLEKAFKGEKKENGFLSRILFVNNSSANMPLLWKGEDLPITAGDDWESILNGIMEASKPYNETLIPQEYCFDNIAWDLMMCWQNDKERDLSLLGENHEIEIFRKIQDYALRFCLPIHSLRVVTQEIDESSQIDCVTVTRAIEIAEYFYHTAREVHKFICNGDFEDSKVL
;
A
#
# COMPACT_ATOMS: atom_id res chain seq x y z
N ILE A 1 -7.81 -10.45 -4.55
CA ILE A 1 -7.35 -10.68 -3.17
C ILE A 1 -7.42 -12.18 -2.91
N GLY A 2 -6.39 -12.75 -2.31
CA GLY A 2 -6.34 -14.16 -1.95
C GLY A 2 -5.35 -14.40 -0.82
N SER A 3 -5.40 -15.58 -0.23
CA SER A 3 -4.43 -16.02 0.77
C SER A 3 -3.64 -17.21 0.27
N MET A 4 -2.38 -17.32 0.71
CA MET A 4 -1.51 -18.42 0.32
C MET A 4 -0.69 -18.86 1.54
N GLN A 5 -0.62 -20.18 1.73
CA GLN A 5 0.21 -20.74 2.79
C GLN A 5 1.70 -20.67 2.39
N PRO A 6 2.62 -20.46 3.35
CA PRO A 6 4.05 -20.36 3.08
C PRO A 6 4.60 -21.54 2.25
N GLY A 7 4.26 -22.77 2.57
CA GLY A 7 4.72 -23.95 1.85
C GLY A 7 4.19 -24.08 0.40
N VAL A 8 3.11 -23.34 0.07
CA VAL A 8 2.58 -23.25 -1.30
C VAL A 8 3.26 -22.11 -2.04
N LEU A 9 3.61 -21.02 -1.35
CA LEU A 9 4.26 -19.86 -1.90
C LEU A 9 5.57 -20.24 -2.62
N GLU A 10 6.42 -21.01 -1.94
CA GLU A 10 7.69 -21.47 -2.50
C GLU A 10 7.49 -22.28 -3.82
N LYS A 11 6.51 -23.18 -3.84
CA LYS A 11 6.20 -23.99 -5.03
C LYS A 11 5.60 -23.16 -6.17
N ALA A 12 4.76 -22.19 -5.83
CA ALA A 12 4.06 -21.35 -6.80
C ALA A 12 5.01 -20.41 -7.55
N PHE A 13 6.13 -20.02 -6.91
CA PHE A 13 7.06 -19.00 -7.43
C PHE A 13 8.47 -19.56 -7.75
N LYS A 14 8.59 -20.88 -7.98
CA LYS A 14 9.84 -21.50 -8.48
C LYS A 14 10.06 -21.21 -9.96
N GLY A 15 11.34 -21.13 -10.36
CA GLY A 15 11.76 -21.03 -11.76
C GLY A 15 11.50 -19.66 -12.39
N GLU A 16 11.12 -19.62 -13.66
CA GLU A 16 10.93 -18.40 -14.46
C GLU A 16 10.02 -17.34 -13.84
N LYS A 17 9.07 -17.73 -12.98
CA LYS A 17 8.19 -16.78 -12.28
C LYS A 17 8.92 -15.90 -11.27
N LYS A 18 10.08 -16.31 -10.80
CA LYS A 18 10.95 -15.54 -9.93
C LYS A 18 11.68 -14.44 -10.71
N GLU A 19 12.04 -14.73 -11.98
CA GLU A 19 12.89 -13.87 -12.79
C GLU A 19 12.12 -12.83 -13.60
N ASN A 20 10.80 -13.03 -13.83
CA ASN A 20 10.00 -12.19 -14.71
C ASN A 20 9.33 -10.97 -14.02
N GLY A 21 9.75 -10.62 -12.81
CA GLY A 21 9.22 -9.48 -12.06
C GLY A 21 7.75 -9.63 -11.62
N PHE A 22 7.20 -10.85 -11.63
CA PHE A 22 5.82 -11.10 -11.20
C PHE A 22 5.65 -10.86 -9.70
N LEU A 23 6.62 -11.30 -8.89
CA LEU A 23 6.60 -11.13 -7.42
C LEU A 23 6.61 -9.65 -7.01
N SER A 24 7.38 -8.82 -7.70
CA SER A 24 7.48 -7.39 -7.39
C SER A 24 6.19 -6.60 -7.62
N ARG A 25 5.20 -7.20 -8.31
CA ARG A 25 3.88 -6.59 -8.59
C ARG A 25 2.78 -7.02 -7.62
N ILE A 26 3.08 -7.93 -6.70
CA ILE A 26 2.11 -8.42 -5.71
C ILE A 26 2.32 -7.66 -4.41
N LEU A 27 1.25 -7.09 -3.89
CA LEU A 27 1.22 -6.50 -2.56
C LEU A 27 0.97 -7.62 -1.54
N PHE A 28 2.01 -7.98 -0.81
CA PHE A 28 1.94 -9.03 0.20
C PHE A 28 1.56 -8.45 1.56
N VAL A 29 0.68 -9.14 2.26
CA VAL A 29 0.39 -8.89 3.67
C VAL A 29 0.88 -10.10 4.45
N ASN A 30 1.77 -9.88 5.40
CA ASN A 30 2.28 -10.91 6.29
C ASN A 30 1.87 -10.59 7.74
N ASN A 31 1.29 -11.57 8.41
CA ASN A 31 1.05 -11.48 9.83
C ASN A 31 2.26 -12.07 10.58
N SER A 32 3.25 -11.23 10.85
CA SER A 32 4.47 -11.63 11.59
C SER A 32 4.20 -11.98 13.06
N SER A 33 3.00 -11.70 13.56
CA SER A 33 2.57 -12.00 14.93
C SER A 33 1.95 -13.40 15.07
N ALA A 34 2.37 -14.38 14.25
CA ALA A 34 1.88 -15.76 14.29
C ALA A 34 1.95 -16.44 15.67
N ASN A 35 2.75 -15.90 16.60
CA ASN A 35 2.89 -16.39 17.97
C ASN A 35 2.05 -15.61 19.01
N MET A 36 1.34 -14.55 18.61
CA MET A 36 0.41 -13.89 19.53
C MET A 36 -0.91 -14.64 19.55
N PRO A 37 -1.40 -15.07 20.72
CA PRO A 37 -2.73 -15.65 20.79
C PRO A 37 -3.74 -14.61 20.30
N LEU A 38 -4.52 -14.97 19.28
CA LEU A 38 -5.67 -14.20 18.84
C LEU A 38 -6.69 -14.19 19.98
N LEU A 39 -6.53 -13.26 20.91
CA LEU A 39 -7.52 -13.01 21.93
C LEU A 39 -8.64 -12.20 21.29
N TRP A 40 -9.69 -12.89 20.91
CA TRP A 40 -10.93 -12.23 20.53
C TRP A 40 -11.50 -11.55 21.77
N LYS A 41 -11.27 -10.26 21.91
CA LYS A 41 -12.03 -9.43 22.84
C LYS A 41 -13.34 -9.12 22.13
N GLY A 42 -14.41 -9.76 22.55
CA GLY A 42 -15.74 -9.54 22.00
C GLY A 42 -16.31 -8.18 22.42
N GLU A 43 -15.62 -7.11 22.03
CA GLU A 43 -16.22 -5.78 22.09
C GLU A 43 -17.14 -5.67 20.87
N ASP A 44 -18.44 -5.47 21.14
CA ASP A 44 -19.40 -5.25 20.06
C ASP A 44 -19.02 -3.96 19.33
N LEU A 45 -19.04 -4.02 17.99
CA LEU A 45 -18.92 -2.82 17.19
C LEU A 45 -20.06 -1.84 17.56
N PRO A 46 -19.80 -0.52 17.55
CA PRO A 46 -20.88 0.46 17.70
C PRO A 46 -22.02 0.16 16.74
N ILE A 47 -23.25 0.29 17.17
CA ILE A 47 -24.45 0.02 16.36
C ILE A 47 -24.42 0.83 15.06
N THR A 48 -23.82 2.03 15.09
CA THR A 48 -23.67 2.93 13.93
C THR A 48 -22.56 2.52 12.97
N ALA A 49 -21.66 1.60 13.33
CA ALA A 49 -20.48 1.29 12.51
C ALA A 49 -20.85 0.79 11.10
N GLY A 50 -21.97 0.08 10.97
CA GLY A 50 -22.48 -0.35 9.67
C GLY A 50 -22.96 0.82 8.82
N ASP A 51 -23.73 1.71 9.41
CA ASP A 51 -24.29 2.89 8.74
C ASP A 51 -23.19 3.88 8.36
N ASP A 52 -22.21 4.07 9.25
CA ASP A 52 -21.03 4.92 8.98
C ASP A 52 -20.23 4.39 7.81
N TRP A 53 -19.99 3.06 7.76
CA TRP A 53 -19.29 2.41 6.66
C TRP A 53 -20.06 2.50 5.34
N GLU A 54 -21.36 2.28 5.35
CA GLU A 54 -22.23 2.43 4.19
C GLU A 54 -22.21 3.86 3.66
N SER A 55 -22.25 4.84 4.55
CA SER A 55 -22.14 6.26 4.20
C SER A 55 -20.82 6.59 3.49
N ILE A 56 -19.69 6.07 4.00
CA ILE A 56 -18.36 6.24 3.38
C ILE A 56 -18.34 5.62 1.98
N LEU A 57 -18.81 4.39 1.83
CA LEU A 57 -18.83 3.71 0.53
C LEU A 57 -19.71 4.46 -0.49
N ASN A 58 -20.89 4.89 -0.08
CA ASN A 58 -21.79 5.67 -0.92
C ASN A 58 -21.14 7.02 -1.32
N GLY A 59 -20.47 7.69 -0.39
CA GLY A 59 -19.74 8.93 -0.67
C GLY A 59 -18.64 8.74 -1.71
N ILE A 60 -17.85 7.67 -1.61
CA ILE A 60 -16.82 7.33 -2.61
C ILE A 60 -17.45 7.04 -3.97
N MET A 61 -18.56 6.29 -3.99
CA MET A 61 -19.26 5.97 -5.24
C MET A 61 -19.87 7.22 -5.89
N GLU A 62 -20.42 8.14 -5.11
CA GLU A 62 -20.93 9.42 -5.63
C GLU A 62 -19.80 10.29 -6.19
N ALA A 63 -18.69 10.42 -5.44
CA ALA A 63 -17.53 11.19 -5.87
C ALA A 63 -16.88 10.63 -7.15
N SER A 64 -17.05 9.34 -7.42
CA SER A 64 -16.52 8.68 -8.63
C SER A 64 -17.45 8.80 -9.85
N LYS A 65 -18.68 9.33 -9.69
CA LYS A 65 -19.59 9.53 -10.82
C LYS A 65 -19.09 10.67 -11.70
N PRO A 66 -19.11 10.49 -13.03
CA PRO A 66 -18.75 11.58 -13.95
C PRO A 66 -19.68 12.77 -13.73
N TYR A 67 -19.10 13.95 -13.59
CA TYR A 67 -19.82 15.21 -13.30
C TYR A 67 -20.83 15.64 -14.38
N ASN A 68 -20.76 15.04 -15.55
CA ASN A 68 -21.72 15.21 -16.64
C ASN A 68 -21.69 13.94 -17.51
N GLU A 69 -22.60 13.84 -18.51
CA GLU A 69 -22.59 12.75 -19.52
C GLU A 69 -21.27 12.60 -20.31
N THR A 70 -20.35 13.56 -20.15
CA THR A 70 -18.97 13.47 -20.63
C THR A 70 -18.12 12.77 -19.59
N LEU A 71 -17.60 11.59 -19.93
CA LEU A 71 -16.65 10.79 -19.12
C LEU A 71 -15.28 11.49 -18.99
N ILE A 72 -15.26 12.72 -18.47
CA ILE A 72 -14.00 13.42 -18.18
C ILE A 72 -13.58 13.01 -16.76
N PRO A 73 -12.44 12.35 -16.59
CA PRO A 73 -11.93 12.02 -15.26
C PRO A 73 -11.69 13.29 -14.46
N GLN A 74 -11.98 13.24 -13.15
CA GLN A 74 -11.57 14.29 -12.24
C GLN A 74 -10.06 14.21 -12.03
N GLU A 75 -9.37 15.33 -12.22
CA GLU A 75 -7.93 15.42 -12.01
C GLU A 75 -7.64 15.98 -10.61
N TYR A 76 -6.75 15.29 -9.90
CA TYR A 76 -6.23 15.74 -8.62
C TYR A 76 -4.76 16.09 -8.75
N CYS A 77 -4.36 17.25 -8.25
CA CYS A 77 -2.98 17.71 -8.26
C CYS A 77 -2.40 17.66 -6.85
N PHE A 78 -1.11 17.43 -6.77
CA PHE A 78 -0.36 17.59 -5.52
C PHE A 78 -0.14 19.08 -5.24
N ASP A 79 -0.15 19.46 -3.96
CA ASP A 79 0.48 20.70 -3.57
C ASP A 79 2.02 20.58 -3.67
N ASN A 80 2.71 21.73 -3.66
CA ASN A 80 4.16 21.73 -3.85
C ASN A 80 4.90 20.98 -2.74
N ILE A 81 4.44 21.09 -1.50
CA ILE A 81 5.09 20.45 -0.33
C ILE A 81 4.90 18.93 -0.41
N ALA A 82 3.69 18.50 -0.76
CA ALA A 82 3.37 17.07 -0.94
C ALA A 82 4.18 16.45 -2.07
N TRP A 83 4.33 17.18 -3.19
CA TRP A 83 5.14 16.73 -4.30
C TRP A 83 6.62 16.60 -3.92
N ASP A 84 7.18 17.64 -3.25
CA ASP A 84 8.56 17.61 -2.78
C ASP A 84 8.80 16.45 -1.81
N LEU A 85 7.86 16.19 -0.89
CA LEU A 85 7.93 15.07 0.04
C LEU A 85 8.00 13.72 -0.68
N MET A 86 7.11 13.51 -1.68
CA MET A 86 7.11 12.28 -2.49
C MET A 86 8.42 12.11 -3.23
N MET A 87 8.92 13.17 -3.87
CA MET A 87 10.17 13.15 -4.63
C MET A 87 11.39 12.90 -3.74
N CYS A 88 11.45 13.53 -2.57
CA CYS A 88 12.52 13.29 -1.59
C CYS A 88 12.55 11.83 -1.15
N TRP A 89 11.39 11.27 -0.76
CA TRP A 89 11.29 9.87 -0.36
C TRP A 89 11.77 8.91 -1.45
N GLN A 90 11.31 9.10 -2.69
CA GLN A 90 11.71 8.25 -3.82
C GLN A 90 13.21 8.32 -4.08
N ASN A 91 13.77 9.53 -4.16
CA ASN A 91 15.18 9.75 -4.49
C ASN A 91 16.11 9.25 -3.39
N ASP A 92 15.78 9.48 -2.13
CA ASP A 92 16.59 9.06 -0.98
C ASP A 92 16.63 7.53 -0.91
N LYS A 93 15.47 6.88 -1.04
CA LYS A 93 15.39 5.43 -1.00
C LYS A 93 16.11 4.77 -2.17
N GLU A 94 15.94 5.29 -3.39
CA GLU A 94 16.63 4.73 -4.57
C GLU A 94 18.15 4.91 -4.48
N ARG A 95 18.61 6.05 -3.95
CA ARG A 95 20.03 6.28 -3.67
C ARG A 95 20.57 5.25 -2.67
N ASP A 96 19.88 5.07 -1.55
CA ASP A 96 20.31 4.15 -0.48
C ASP A 96 20.37 2.70 -0.99
N LEU A 97 19.36 2.26 -1.73
CA LEU A 97 19.32 0.93 -2.33
C LEU A 97 20.41 0.72 -3.39
N SER A 98 20.71 1.75 -4.17
CA SER A 98 21.78 1.70 -5.18
C SER A 98 23.16 1.52 -4.53
N LEU A 99 23.37 2.07 -3.35
CA LEU A 99 24.61 1.89 -2.59
C LEU A 99 24.76 0.46 -2.04
N LEU A 100 23.66 -0.23 -1.74
CA LEU A 100 23.67 -1.62 -1.28
C LEU A 100 23.97 -2.62 -2.40
N GLY A 101 23.78 -2.24 -3.67
CA GLY A 101 24.08 -3.09 -4.83
C GLY A 101 23.12 -4.28 -5.02
N GLU A 102 22.01 -4.31 -4.32
CA GLU A 102 21.02 -5.38 -4.39
C GLU A 102 19.96 -5.08 -5.46
N ASN A 103 20.23 -5.46 -6.70
CA ASN A 103 19.37 -5.16 -7.87
C ASN A 103 17.90 -5.57 -7.67
N HIS A 104 17.63 -6.69 -6.99
CA HIS A 104 16.26 -7.16 -6.76
C HIS A 104 15.48 -6.26 -5.80
N GLU A 105 16.12 -5.69 -4.78
CA GLU A 105 15.47 -4.74 -3.86
C GLU A 105 15.10 -3.43 -4.57
N ILE A 106 15.96 -2.98 -5.48
CA ILE A 106 15.67 -1.82 -6.33
C ILE A 106 14.45 -2.10 -7.23
N GLU A 107 14.36 -3.30 -7.80
CA GLU A 107 13.22 -3.69 -8.63
C GLU A 107 11.90 -3.71 -7.84
N ILE A 108 11.90 -4.28 -6.62
CA ILE A 108 10.75 -4.27 -5.72
C ILE A 108 10.36 -2.82 -5.43
N PHE A 109 11.31 -1.99 -5.01
CA PHE A 109 11.04 -0.61 -4.63
C PHE A 109 10.44 0.20 -5.78
N ARG A 110 10.95 0.06 -7.01
CA ARG A 110 10.41 0.75 -8.20
C ARG A 110 8.94 0.43 -8.47
N LYS A 111 8.47 -0.77 -8.11
CA LYS A 111 7.03 -1.09 -8.19
C LYS A 111 6.25 -0.50 -7.04
N ILE A 112 6.83 -0.47 -5.86
CA ILE A 112 6.21 0.13 -4.67
C ILE A 112 6.06 1.66 -4.83
N GLN A 113 7.00 2.35 -5.49
CA GLN A 113 6.87 3.78 -5.82
C GLN A 113 5.58 4.06 -6.63
N ASP A 114 5.30 3.24 -7.65
CA ASP A 114 4.07 3.36 -8.44
C ASP A 114 2.82 3.17 -7.57
N TYR A 115 2.87 2.26 -6.59
CA TYR A 115 1.77 2.04 -5.66
C TYR A 115 1.62 3.19 -4.66
N ALA A 116 2.71 3.80 -4.19
CA ALA A 116 2.63 4.96 -3.31
C ALA A 116 1.83 6.11 -3.96
N LEU A 117 2.13 6.42 -5.23
CA LEU A 117 1.36 7.41 -5.98
C LEU A 117 -0.12 7.01 -6.12
N ARG A 118 -0.40 5.74 -6.38
CA ARG A 118 -1.78 5.23 -6.49
C ARG A 118 -2.53 5.26 -5.15
N PHE A 119 -1.85 5.05 -4.02
CA PHE A 119 -2.46 5.14 -2.70
C PHE A 119 -2.87 6.55 -2.32
N CYS A 120 -2.21 7.58 -2.85
CA CYS A 120 -2.59 8.97 -2.58
C CYS A 120 -4.05 9.23 -2.98
N LEU A 121 -4.51 8.70 -4.10
CA LEU A 121 -5.87 8.96 -4.59
C LEU A 121 -6.96 8.41 -3.66
N PRO A 122 -7.00 7.10 -3.31
CA PRO A 122 -8.01 6.58 -2.40
C PRO A 122 -7.92 7.19 -1.00
N ILE A 123 -6.72 7.50 -0.50
CA ILE A 123 -6.56 8.17 0.80
C ILE A 123 -7.14 9.58 0.74
N HIS A 124 -6.86 10.34 -0.31
CA HIS A 124 -7.42 11.67 -0.53
C HIS A 124 -8.96 11.62 -0.60
N SER A 125 -9.50 10.71 -1.42
CA SER A 125 -10.95 10.53 -1.56
C SER A 125 -11.62 10.16 -0.23
N LEU A 126 -11.02 9.27 0.56
CA LEU A 126 -11.51 8.94 1.91
C LEU A 126 -11.55 10.18 2.80
N ARG A 127 -10.50 11.00 2.80
CA ARG A 127 -10.43 12.22 3.61
C ARG A 127 -11.48 13.26 3.22
N VAL A 128 -11.79 13.35 1.92
CA VAL A 128 -12.89 14.21 1.43
C VAL A 128 -14.23 13.68 1.91
N VAL A 129 -14.51 12.39 1.73
CA VAL A 129 -15.80 11.79 2.11
C VAL A 129 -16.02 11.82 3.61
N THR A 130 -14.96 11.68 4.42
CA THR A 130 -15.03 11.80 5.88
C THR A 130 -14.99 13.26 6.36
N GLN A 131 -14.99 14.23 5.45
CA GLN A 131 -14.95 15.67 5.76
C GLN A 131 -13.72 16.10 6.55
N GLU A 132 -12.61 15.38 6.42
CA GLU A 132 -11.31 15.79 6.98
C GLU A 132 -10.71 16.93 6.17
N ILE A 133 -11.00 16.97 4.87
CA ILE A 133 -10.58 18.02 3.92
C ILE A 133 -11.73 18.36 2.95
N ASP A 134 -11.65 19.53 2.32
CA ASP A 134 -12.62 19.95 1.31
C ASP A 134 -12.39 19.23 -0.03
N GLU A 135 -13.47 19.04 -0.82
CA GLU A 135 -13.43 18.41 -2.14
C GLU A 135 -12.50 19.12 -3.14
N SER A 136 -12.36 20.44 -3.02
CA SER A 136 -11.47 21.25 -3.85
C SER A 136 -9.99 21.22 -3.41
N SER A 137 -9.67 20.48 -2.34
CA SER A 137 -8.32 20.42 -1.80
C SER A 137 -7.38 19.68 -2.74
N GLN A 138 -6.13 20.14 -2.81
CA GLN A 138 -5.06 19.41 -3.45
C GLN A 138 -4.61 18.24 -2.56
N ILE A 139 -3.95 17.25 -3.16
CA ILE A 139 -3.28 16.17 -2.41
C ILE A 139 -2.17 16.81 -1.57
N ASP A 140 -2.32 16.79 -0.27
CA ASP A 140 -1.45 17.42 0.71
C ASP A 140 -0.39 16.45 1.29
N CYS A 141 0.51 17.00 2.09
CA CYS A 141 1.58 16.22 2.73
C CYS A 141 1.07 15.14 3.68
N VAL A 142 -0.11 15.29 4.30
CA VAL A 142 -0.70 14.28 5.19
C VAL A 142 -1.13 13.06 4.37
N THR A 143 -1.78 13.29 3.23
CA THR A 143 -2.15 12.22 2.30
C THR A 143 -0.91 11.47 1.80
N VAL A 144 0.13 12.21 1.39
CA VAL A 144 1.39 11.61 0.90
C VAL A 144 2.10 10.81 2.00
N THR A 145 2.18 11.34 3.21
CA THR A 145 2.79 10.62 4.36
C THR A 145 2.10 9.28 4.60
N ARG A 146 0.77 9.28 4.68
CA ARG A 146 -0.02 8.03 4.85
C ARG A 146 0.19 7.04 3.70
N ALA A 147 0.29 7.54 2.46
CA ALA A 147 0.55 6.71 1.29
C ALA A 147 1.96 6.08 1.33
N ILE A 148 2.96 6.85 1.75
CA ILE A 148 4.34 6.36 1.93
C ILE A 148 4.38 5.29 3.04
N GLU A 149 3.72 5.49 4.17
CA GLU A 149 3.67 4.51 5.27
C GLU A 149 3.10 3.17 4.81
N ILE A 150 2.00 3.19 4.03
CA ILE A 150 1.43 1.98 3.45
C ILE A 150 2.40 1.35 2.43
N ALA A 151 3.04 2.15 1.60
CA ALA A 151 4.00 1.69 0.61
C ALA A 151 5.22 1.04 1.28
N GLU A 152 5.78 1.63 2.33
CA GLU A 152 6.89 1.07 3.10
C GLU A 152 6.49 -0.27 3.76
N TYR A 153 5.28 -0.38 4.30
CA TYR A 153 4.79 -1.66 4.82
C TYR A 153 4.83 -2.75 3.74
N PHE A 154 4.31 -2.47 2.53
CA PHE A 154 4.32 -3.43 1.44
C PHE A 154 5.72 -3.71 0.91
N TYR A 155 6.61 -2.70 0.92
CA TYR A 155 8.01 -2.89 0.56
C TYR A 155 8.71 -3.88 1.51
N HIS A 156 8.56 -3.67 2.81
CA HIS A 156 9.14 -4.56 3.82
C HIS A 156 8.59 -5.99 3.70
N THR A 157 7.28 -6.13 3.55
CA THR A 157 6.65 -7.45 3.41
C THR A 157 7.09 -8.16 2.13
N ALA A 158 7.22 -7.43 1.02
CA ALA A 158 7.70 -8.00 -0.24
C ALA A 158 9.15 -8.48 -0.13
N ARG A 159 10.01 -7.75 0.58
CA ARG A 159 11.40 -8.18 0.87
C ARG A 159 11.44 -9.47 1.67
N GLU A 160 10.64 -9.58 2.72
CA GLU A 160 10.56 -10.80 3.55
C GLU A 160 10.09 -12.00 2.73
N VAL A 161 9.03 -11.83 1.94
CA VAL A 161 8.53 -12.87 1.05
C VAL A 161 9.59 -13.28 0.03
N HIS A 162 10.31 -12.32 -0.54
CA HIS A 162 11.38 -12.61 -1.48
C HIS A 162 12.53 -13.39 -0.82
N LYS A 163 12.97 -12.99 0.37
CA LYS A 163 13.98 -13.71 1.15
C LYS A 163 13.54 -15.14 1.45
N PHE A 164 12.29 -15.33 1.87
CA PHE A 164 11.73 -16.66 2.11
C PHE A 164 11.76 -17.55 0.86
N ILE A 165 11.33 -17.03 -0.30
CA ILE A 165 11.36 -17.78 -1.55
C ILE A 165 12.79 -18.13 -1.98
N CYS A 166 13.76 -17.26 -1.66
CA CYS A 166 15.17 -17.47 -2.02
C CYS A 166 15.88 -18.41 -1.09
N ASN A 167 15.68 -18.31 0.21
CA ASN A 167 16.49 -18.94 1.24
C ASN A 167 15.76 -20.05 2.01
N GLY A 168 14.43 -20.13 1.90
CA GLY A 168 13.61 -21.13 2.60
C GLY A 168 13.29 -20.82 4.07
N ASP A 169 13.79 -19.71 4.62
CA ASP A 169 13.58 -19.34 6.01
C ASP A 169 12.79 -18.04 6.16
N PHE A 170 11.69 -18.08 6.93
CA PHE A 170 11.11 -16.87 7.50
C PHE A 170 11.95 -16.49 8.72
N GLU A 171 12.76 -15.46 8.62
CA GLU A 171 13.29 -14.82 9.81
C GLU A 171 12.12 -14.20 10.58
N ASP A 172 11.98 -14.57 11.86
CA ASP A 172 11.10 -13.87 12.81
C ASP A 172 11.61 -12.43 12.97
N SER A 173 11.31 -11.57 12.00
CA SER A 173 11.61 -10.15 12.10
C SER A 173 10.72 -9.58 13.20
N LYS A 174 11.35 -9.32 14.34
CA LYS A 174 10.79 -8.46 15.37
C LYS A 174 10.60 -7.08 14.73
N VAL A 175 9.41 -6.82 14.22
CA VAL A 175 8.99 -5.46 13.88
C VAL A 175 8.75 -4.77 15.23
N LEU A 176 9.58 -3.80 15.50
CA LEU A 176 9.46 -2.87 16.63
C LEU A 176 8.20 -2.00 16.46
#